data_5a088ae2d3753433ce1f90e49efc808b
#
_entry.id   5a088ae2d3753433ce1f90e49efc808b
#
_cell.length_a   1.000
_cell.length_b   1.000
_cell.length_c   1.000
_cell.angle_alpha   90.00
_cell.angle_beta   90.00
_cell.angle_gamma   90.00
#
_symmetry.space_group_name_H-M   'P 1'
#
loop_
_entity.id
_entity.type
_entity.pdbx_description
1 polymer ?
#
loop_
_entity_poly.entity_id
_entity_poly.type
_entity_poly.pdbx_seq_one_letter_code
_entity_poly.pdbx_strand_id
1 'polypeptide(L)'
;MKAVLVKEAGGSEVLQVVEVPKPTVKEGWTLVKVQGFGINHSEIFTRQGLSPSVQFPRILGIECVGLVEETNRPDLQVGQQVISIMGEMGRAFDGGYAEYVLLPDEQVYPVRTGLALESLIALPETYYTAFGSYINLKIE
;
A
#
# COMPACT_ATOMS: atom_id res chain seq x y z
N MET A 1 -14.47 3.11 7.57
CA MET A 1 -13.06 3.45 7.81
C MET A 1 -12.71 4.79 7.20
N LYS A 2 -11.71 5.45 7.76
CA LYS A 2 -11.15 6.66 7.15
C LYS A 2 -10.18 6.30 6.03
N ALA A 3 -10.27 7.03 4.93
CA ALA A 3 -9.35 6.91 3.80
C ALA A 3 -9.15 8.25 3.10
N VAL A 4 -8.02 8.41 2.42
CA VAL A 4 -7.79 9.53 1.52
C VAL A 4 -8.21 9.12 0.12
N LEU A 5 -9.37 9.59 -0.30
CA LEU A 5 -9.98 9.25 -1.58
C LEU A 5 -9.77 10.37 -2.60
N VAL A 6 -9.28 10.00 -3.76
CA VAL A 6 -9.20 10.87 -4.95
C VAL A 6 -10.38 10.54 -5.86
N LYS A 7 -11.31 11.47 -6.01
CA LYS A 7 -12.53 11.28 -6.83
C LYS A 7 -12.29 11.57 -8.30
N GLU A 8 -11.38 12.48 -8.60
CA GLU A 8 -11.02 12.91 -9.95
C GLU A 8 -9.57 13.41 -9.95
N ALA A 9 -8.96 13.48 -11.10
CA ALA A 9 -7.61 14.01 -11.24
C ALA A 9 -7.54 15.50 -10.87
N GLY A 10 -6.47 15.90 -10.20
CA GLY A 10 -6.30 17.29 -9.80
C GLY A 10 -5.04 17.58 -9.00
N GLY A 11 -4.99 18.75 -8.40
CA GLY A 11 -3.95 19.20 -7.48
C GLY A 11 -4.10 18.56 -6.08
N SER A 12 -3.42 19.11 -5.09
CA SER A 12 -3.48 18.59 -3.72
C SER A 12 -4.86 18.66 -3.07
N GLU A 13 -5.73 19.52 -3.58
CA GLU A 13 -7.11 19.70 -3.12
C GLU A 13 -8.00 18.46 -3.30
N VAL A 14 -7.64 17.58 -4.24
CA VAL A 14 -8.42 16.35 -4.48
C VAL A 14 -8.12 15.23 -3.46
N LEU A 15 -7.09 15.41 -2.64
CA LEU A 15 -6.77 14.51 -1.53
C LEU A 15 -7.71 14.80 -0.36
N GLN A 16 -8.80 14.04 -0.26
CA GLN A 16 -9.81 14.26 0.77
C GLN A 16 -9.95 13.06 1.69
N VAL A 17 -9.90 13.34 3.01
CA VAL A 17 -10.20 12.32 4.02
C VAL A 17 -11.70 12.13 4.08
N VAL A 18 -12.15 10.90 3.81
CA VAL A 18 -13.56 10.53 3.79
C VAL A 18 -13.80 9.22 4.54
N GLU A 19 -15.04 9.01 4.95
CA GLU A 19 -15.48 7.70 5.43
C GLU A 19 -15.91 6.83 4.25
N VAL A 20 -15.35 5.62 4.20
CA VAL A 20 -15.69 4.60 3.20
C VAL A 20 -15.91 3.25 3.90
N PRO A 21 -16.64 2.30 3.29
CA PRO A 21 -16.78 0.98 3.86
C PRO A 21 -15.43 0.30 4.06
N LYS A 22 -15.24 -0.39 5.21
CA LYS A 22 -14.10 -1.29 5.40
C LYS A 22 -14.17 -2.42 4.38
N PRO A 23 -13.09 -2.73 3.66
CA PRO A 23 -13.09 -3.82 2.69
C PRO A 23 -13.39 -5.16 3.37
N THR A 24 -14.01 -6.06 2.63
CA THR A 24 -14.27 -7.43 3.06
C THR A 24 -13.26 -8.37 2.42
N VAL A 25 -12.68 -9.28 3.21
CA VAL A 25 -11.75 -10.28 2.68
C VAL A 25 -12.44 -11.17 1.66
N LYS A 26 -11.69 -11.55 0.63
CA LYS A 26 -12.12 -12.51 -0.40
C LYS A 26 -11.00 -13.50 -0.69
N GLU A 27 -11.34 -14.60 -1.35
CA GLU A 27 -10.36 -15.62 -1.73
C GLU A 27 -9.20 -15.00 -2.53
N GLY A 28 -7.97 -15.37 -2.18
CA GLY A 28 -6.74 -14.85 -2.79
C GLY A 28 -6.33 -13.46 -2.31
N TRP A 29 -7.03 -12.88 -1.33
CA TRP A 29 -6.77 -11.55 -0.80
C TRP A 29 -6.71 -11.55 0.72
N THR A 30 -5.85 -10.70 1.27
CA THR A 30 -5.66 -10.49 2.70
C THR A 30 -6.02 -9.05 3.07
N LEU A 31 -6.79 -8.89 4.14
CA LEU A 31 -7.11 -7.60 4.71
C LEU A 31 -6.04 -7.21 5.73
N VAL A 32 -5.47 -6.03 5.55
CA VAL A 32 -4.41 -5.49 6.41
C VAL A 32 -4.89 -4.23 7.11
N LYS A 33 -4.73 -4.18 8.42
CA LYS A 33 -4.89 -2.96 9.23
C LYS A 33 -3.61 -2.15 9.09
N VAL A 34 -3.70 -1.02 8.43
CA VAL A 34 -2.54 -0.17 8.12
C VAL A 34 -2.05 0.52 9.39
N GLN A 35 -0.76 0.37 9.70
CA GLN A 35 -0.08 1.08 10.77
C GLN A 35 0.63 2.33 10.25
N GLY A 36 1.01 2.33 8.98
CA GLY A 36 1.62 3.47 8.33
C GLY A 36 2.00 3.17 6.88
N PHE A 37 2.31 4.23 6.17
CA PHE A 37 2.71 4.19 4.76
C PHE A 37 3.68 5.32 4.44
N GLY A 38 4.51 5.13 3.41
CA GLY A 38 5.30 6.21 2.83
C GLY A 38 4.48 7.03 1.82
N ILE A 39 4.97 8.22 1.53
CA ILE A 39 4.42 9.10 0.49
C ILE A 39 5.45 9.20 -0.62
N ASN A 40 5.05 8.83 -1.83
CA ASN A 40 5.96 8.70 -2.96
C ASN A 40 5.63 9.69 -4.07
N HIS A 41 6.65 10.13 -4.79
CA HIS A 41 6.48 11.11 -5.87
C HIS A 41 5.59 10.59 -7.01
N SER A 42 5.62 9.28 -7.29
CA SER A 42 4.77 8.66 -8.31
C SER A 42 3.27 8.84 -8.05
N GLU A 43 2.87 8.95 -6.78
CA GLU A 43 1.48 9.16 -6.38
C GLU A 43 0.99 10.55 -6.76
N ILE A 44 1.89 11.54 -6.86
CA ILE A 44 1.57 12.87 -7.38
C ILE A 44 1.14 12.77 -8.84
N PHE A 45 1.88 12.03 -9.67
CA PHE A 45 1.51 11.80 -11.06
C PHE A 45 0.20 11.05 -11.21
N THR A 46 -0.04 10.03 -10.38
CA THR A 46 -1.30 9.30 -10.36
C THR A 46 -2.47 10.23 -10.02
N ARG A 47 -2.33 11.03 -8.97
CA ARG A 47 -3.32 12.03 -8.56
C ARG A 47 -3.63 13.04 -9.68
N GLN A 48 -2.63 13.45 -10.43
CA GLN A 48 -2.77 14.39 -11.55
C GLN A 48 -3.38 13.78 -12.81
N GLY A 49 -3.68 12.48 -12.80
CA GLY A 49 -4.25 11.79 -13.96
C GLY A 49 -3.22 11.38 -15.02
N LEU A 50 -1.93 11.40 -14.68
CA LEU A 50 -0.85 11.03 -15.60
C LEU A 50 -0.54 9.53 -15.63
N SER A 51 -1.33 8.73 -14.92
CA SER A 51 -1.28 7.26 -14.93
C SER A 51 -2.49 6.72 -15.70
N PRO A 52 -2.38 6.40 -17.00
CA PRO A 52 -3.54 6.14 -17.85
C PRO A 52 -4.40 4.94 -17.43
N SER A 53 -3.80 3.97 -16.74
CA SER A 53 -4.48 2.77 -16.25
C SER A 53 -5.30 3.00 -14.98
N VAL A 54 -5.16 4.16 -14.33
CA VAL A 54 -5.85 4.44 -13.07
C VAL A 54 -7.25 5.01 -13.33
N GLN A 55 -8.24 4.37 -12.75
CA GLN A 55 -9.64 4.83 -12.78
C GLN A 55 -10.02 5.41 -11.43
N PHE A 56 -10.55 6.63 -11.44
CA PHE A 56 -11.11 7.28 -10.24
C PHE A 56 -12.59 6.89 -10.05
N PRO A 57 -13.10 6.87 -8.82
CA PRO A 57 -12.40 7.21 -7.57
C PRO A 57 -11.37 6.14 -7.16
N ARG A 58 -10.28 6.57 -6.51
CA ARG A 58 -9.21 5.67 -6.07
C ARG A 58 -8.60 6.14 -4.74
N ILE A 59 -8.37 5.20 -3.82
CA ILE A 59 -7.51 5.40 -2.67
C ILE A 59 -6.08 5.13 -3.13
N LEU A 60 -5.20 6.12 -3.04
CA LEU A 60 -3.82 6.01 -3.45
C LEU A 60 -2.97 5.30 -2.38
N GLY A 61 -1.68 5.22 -2.61
CA GLY A 61 -0.69 4.61 -1.72
C GLY A 61 -0.16 3.31 -2.28
N ILE A 62 1.13 3.31 -2.62
CA ILE A 62 1.82 2.18 -3.27
C ILE A 62 2.58 1.30 -2.30
N GLU A 63 2.55 1.60 -1.01
CA GLU A 63 3.19 0.81 0.03
C GLU A 63 2.44 0.92 1.35
N CYS A 64 2.61 -0.05 2.22
CA CYS A 64 2.17 0.04 3.60
C CYS A 64 2.92 -0.94 4.50
N VAL A 65 2.90 -0.62 5.79
CA VAL A 65 3.20 -1.52 6.90
C VAL A 65 1.94 -1.67 7.71
N GLY A 66 1.62 -2.88 8.12
CA GLY A 66 0.41 -3.12 8.91
C GLY A 66 0.38 -4.47 9.57
N LEU A 67 -0.77 -4.79 10.12
CA LEU A 67 -1.06 -6.07 10.77
C LEU A 67 -2.13 -6.81 9.97
N VAL A 68 -1.97 -8.11 9.84
CA VAL A 68 -3.02 -8.96 9.26
C VAL A 68 -4.29 -8.82 10.08
N GLU A 69 -5.35 -8.34 9.48
CA GLU A 69 -6.68 -8.22 10.11
C GLU A 69 -7.51 -9.47 9.84
N GLU A 70 -7.53 -9.93 8.60
CA GLU A 70 -8.26 -11.11 8.15
C GLU A 70 -7.59 -11.70 6.91
N THR A 71 -7.47 -13.02 6.86
CA THR A 71 -6.83 -13.73 5.75
C THR A 71 -7.36 -15.15 5.61
N ASN A 72 -7.33 -15.68 4.39
CA ASN A 72 -7.54 -17.10 4.12
C ASN A 72 -6.21 -17.84 3.88
N ARG A 73 -5.09 -17.15 3.93
CA ARG A 73 -3.75 -17.74 3.76
C ARG A 73 -3.36 -18.54 5.00
N PRO A 74 -3.02 -19.84 4.87
CA PRO A 74 -2.72 -20.69 6.02
C PRO A 74 -1.38 -20.37 6.69
N ASP A 75 -0.47 -19.67 5.99
CA ASP A 75 0.85 -19.28 6.49
C ASP A 75 0.87 -17.92 7.18
N LEU A 76 -0.26 -17.20 7.18
CA LEU A 76 -0.43 -15.92 7.88
C LEU A 76 -1.33 -16.08 9.10
N GLN A 77 -1.05 -15.28 10.11
CA GLN A 77 -1.85 -15.19 11.34
C GLN A 77 -2.38 -13.78 11.54
N VAL A 78 -3.59 -13.66 12.02
CA VAL A 78 -4.16 -12.37 12.46
C VAL A 78 -3.24 -11.74 13.49
N GLY A 79 -2.97 -10.44 13.33
CA GLY A 79 -2.06 -9.68 14.17
C GLY A 79 -0.59 -9.76 13.75
N GLN A 80 -0.23 -10.58 12.78
CA GLN A 80 1.12 -10.66 12.25
C GLN A 80 1.49 -9.39 11.48
N GLN A 81 2.69 -8.86 11.73
CA GLN A 81 3.19 -7.69 11.01
C GLN A 81 3.59 -8.06 9.59
N VAL A 82 3.14 -7.25 8.65
CA VAL A 82 3.36 -7.44 7.22
C VAL A 82 3.71 -6.11 6.55
N ILE A 83 4.40 -6.21 5.44
CA ILE A 83 4.61 -5.08 4.51
C ILE A 83 4.00 -5.42 3.16
N SER A 84 3.69 -4.40 2.38
CA SER A 84 3.34 -4.52 0.97
C SER A 84 3.89 -3.34 0.20
N ILE A 85 4.21 -3.57 -1.06
CA ILE A 85 4.84 -2.59 -1.93
C ILE A 85 4.47 -2.84 -3.38
N MET A 86 4.13 -1.76 -4.10
CA MET A 86 3.90 -1.77 -5.55
C MET A 86 2.80 -2.75 -5.99
N GLY A 87 2.99 -3.47 -7.09
CA GLY A 87 2.06 -4.50 -7.56
C GLY A 87 0.66 -3.97 -7.88
N GLU A 88 0.56 -2.75 -8.41
CA GLU A 88 -0.69 -2.05 -8.73
C GLU A 88 -1.50 -1.56 -7.53
N MET A 89 -0.98 -1.67 -6.31
CA MET A 89 -1.59 -1.06 -5.11
C MET A 89 -1.70 0.46 -5.28
N GLY A 90 -2.88 1.03 -4.99
CA GLY A 90 -3.17 2.44 -5.19
C GLY A 90 -3.35 2.85 -6.66
N ARG A 91 -3.40 1.89 -7.59
CA ARG A 91 -3.55 2.08 -9.04
C ARG A 91 -4.72 1.26 -9.59
N ALA A 92 -4.53 -0.05 -9.83
CA ALA A 92 -5.60 -0.93 -10.31
C ALA A 92 -6.62 -1.26 -9.21
N PHE A 93 -6.20 -1.24 -7.95
CA PHE A 93 -7.03 -1.40 -6.76
C PHE A 93 -6.63 -0.40 -5.68
N ASP A 94 -7.45 -0.25 -4.66
CA ASP A 94 -7.25 0.75 -3.61
C ASP A 94 -5.98 0.47 -2.79
N GLY A 95 -5.29 1.53 -2.43
CA GLY A 95 -3.97 1.49 -1.80
C GLY A 95 -3.94 1.81 -0.31
N GLY A 96 -2.73 2.13 0.15
CA GLY A 96 -2.38 2.23 1.57
C GLY A 96 -2.83 3.50 2.28
N TYR A 97 -3.37 4.51 1.60
CA TYR A 97 -3.83 5.75 2.23
C TYR A 97 -5.18 5.57 2.94
N ALA A 98 -5.27 4.57 3.79
CA ALA A 98 -6.49 4.21 4.52
C ALA A 98 -6.17 3.47 5.83
N GLU A 99 -7.15 3.32 6.69
CA GLU A 99 -7.01 2.52 7.91
C GLU A 99 -6.88 1.01 7.63
N TYR A 100 -7.46 0.55 6.53
CA TYR A 100 -7.39 -0.85 6.06
C TYR A 100 -7.18 -0.89 4.56
N VAL A 101 -6.44 -1.89 4.10
CA VAL A 101 -6.20 -2.16 2.69
C VAL A 101 -6.38 -3.64 2.39
N LEU A 102 -7.03 -3.95 1.28
CA LEU A 102 -7.21 -5.31 0.79
C LEU A 102 -6.18 -5.58 -0.30
N LEU A 103 -5.32 -6.56 -0.07
CA LEU A 103 -4.16 -6.85 -0.91
C LEU A 103 -4.20 -8.28 -1.45
N PRO A 104 -3.75 -8.51 -2.70
CA PRO A 104 -3.51 -9.87 -3.19
C PRO A 104 -2.55 -10.60 -2.24
N ASP A 105 -2.82 -11.87 -1.99
CA ASP A 105 -2.04 -12.67 -1.04
C ASP A 105 -0.54 -12.70 -1.36
N GLU A 106 -0.18 -12.74 -2.65
CA GLU A 106 1.21 -12.74 -3.11
C GLU A 106 1.95 -11.41 -2.88
N GLN A 107 1.23 -10.35 -2.53
CA GLN A 107 1.79 -9.03 -2.23
C GLN A 107 1.82 -8.73 -0.72
N VAL A 108 1.56 -9.69 0.11
CA VAL A 108 1.61 -9.56 1.57
C VAL A 108 2.82 -10.31 2.10
N TYR A 109 3.80 -9.56 2.60
CA TYR A 109 5.10 -10.09 3.03
C TYR A 109 5.22 -10.02 4.55
N PRO A 110 5.28 -11.16 5.26
CA PRO A 110 5.55 -11.20 6.70
C PRO A 110 6.91 -10.58 7.03
N VAL A 111 6.93 -9.80 8.10
CA VAL A 111 8.16 -9.16 8.59
C VAL A 111 8.37 -9.48 10.07
N ARG A 112 9.60 -9.87 10.42
CA ARG A 112 10.07 -9.98 11.81
C ARG A 112 11.29 -9.09 11.96
N THR A 113 11.16 -8.03 12.75
CA THR A 113 12.23 -7.05 12.95
C THR A 113 12.14 -6.43 14.32
N GLY A 114 13.29 -6.02 14.87
CA GLY A 114 13.37 -5.19 16.08
C GLY A 114 13.33 -3.69 15.80
N LEU A 115 13.12 -3.27 14.54
CA LEU A 115 13.02 -1.86 14.18
C LEU A 115 11.76 -1.23 14.81
N ALA A 116 11.89 0.03 15.21
CA ALA A 116 10.74 0.85 15.55
C ALA A 116 9.80 0.98 14.34
N LEU A 117 8.50 1.12 14.59
CA LEU A 117 7.49 1.17 13.54
C LEU A 117 7.78 2.29 12.52
N GLU A 118 8.16 3.46 13.00
CA GLU A 118 8.48 4.62 12.15
C GLU A 118 9.63 4.33 11.20
N SER A 119 10.64 3.59 11.66
CA SER A 119 11.76 3.16 10.82
C SER A 119 11.32 2.13 9.80
N LEU A 120 10.49 1.16 10.19
CA LEU A 120 9.99 0.14 9.29
C LEU A 120 9.11 0.75 8.19
N ILE A 121 8.24 1.71 8.52
CA ILE A 121 7.36 2.40 7.56
C ILE A 121 8.16 3.12 6.46
N ALA A 122 9.35 3.61 6.77
CA ALA A 122 10.21 4.33 5.83
C ALA A 122 10.92 3.42 4.81
N LEU A 123 10.90 2.10 5.00
CA LEU A 123 11.74 1.18 4.25
C LEU A 123 11.14 0.63 2.94
N PRO A 124 9.86 0.24 2.83
CA PRO A 124 9.41 -0.65 1.75
C PRO A 124 9.77 -0.13 0.36
N GLU A 125 9.23 0.99 -0.06
CA GLU A 125 9.46 1.52 -1.42
C GLU A 125 10.92 1.94 -1.63
N THR A 126 11.46 2.74 -0.73
CA THR A 126 12.77 3.36 -0.90
C THR A 126 13.89 2.32 -0.98
N TYR A 127 13.91 1.37 -0.05
CA TYR A 127 14.95 0.35 0.01
C TYR A 127 14.76 -0.76 -1.02
N TYR A 128 13.53 -1.15 -1.28
CA TYR A 128 13.24 -2.14 -2.32
C TYR A 128 13.67 -1.64 -3.70
N THR A 129 13.35 -0.41 -4.03
CA THR A 129 13.73 0.24 -5.28
C THR A 129 15.24 0.39 -5.39
N ALA A 130 15.90 0.84 -4.32
CA ALA A 130 17.37 0.96 -4.29
C ALA A 130 18.05 -0.41 -4.44
N PHE A 131 17.57 -1.43 -3.75
CA PHE A 131 18.10 -2.79 -3.82
C PHE A 131 17.91 -3.42 -5.20
N GLY A 132 16.73 -3.26 -5.80
CA GLY A 132 16.45 -3.72 -7.15
C GLY A 132 17.35 -3.03 -8.20
N SER A 133 17.58 -1.73 -8.05
CA SER A 133 18.50 -0.99 -8.92
C SER A 133 19.93 -1.48 -8.76
N TYR A 134 20.39 -1.69 -7.53
CA TYR A 134 21.74 -2.23 -7.25
C TYR A 134 21.98 -3.59 -7.94
N ILE A 135 21.04 -4.53 -7.78
CA ILE A 135 21.13 -5.85 -8.41
C ILE A 135 21.12 -5.76 -9.94
N ASN A 136 20.18 -4.98 -10.49
CA ASN A 136 20.00 -4.88 -11.94
C ASN A 136 21.17 -4.17 -12.64
N LEU A 137 21.80 -3.20 -11.98
CA LEU A 137 22.97 -2.50 -12.50
C LEU A 137 24.26 -3.29 -12.32
N LYS A 138 24.24 -4.42 -11.63
CA LYS A 138 25.44 -5.23 -11.30
C LYS A 138 26.59 -4.37 -10.77
N ILE A 139 26.29 -3.45 -9.87
CA ILE A 139 27.28 -2.64 -9.18
C ILE A 139 28.04 -3.56 -8.22
N GLU A 140 29.32 -3.77 -8.48
CA GLU A 140 30.23 -4.53 -7.61
C GLU A 140 30.81 -3.64 -6.50
#